data_88b9b9b615b86ccb32bdc10a182a9243
#
_entry.id   88b9b9b615b86ccb32bdc10a182a9243
#
_cell.length_a   1.000
_cell.length_b   1.000
_cell.length_c   1.000
_cell.angle_alpha   90.00
_cell.angle_beta   90.00
_cell.angle_gamma   90.00
#
_symmetry.space_group_name_H-M   'P 1'
#
loop_
_entity.id
_entity.type
_entity.pdbx_description
1 polymer ?
#
loop_
_entity_poly.entity_id
_entity_poly.type
_entity_poly.pdbx_seq_one_letter_code
_entity_poly.pdbx_strand_id
1 'polypeptide(L)'
;MRRVRQTVSPRLEMTAMADVALRQNGPALFFERPDGFHVPVLANLFGTPERVALGMGVESSRDLREIGVVLASLREPEPPRGLSDAGRVMGLLAAVWNMKPTRRGDGPCREVQIEGSDVDLSKWPIQTCWPGDAAPLITWALVITRGPQGVPKPRSRQNLGIYRQQVIGRNQTIMRWLAHRGGAQDFREFARVNPGKPFPIAVALGADPATTLGAVTPVPDSLSEYQFAGLLRGAPTEVVDAGVGDAGVALQVPARAEMVLEGHIPPAEPGLSAVSEYGVPCKSIDGYLHALEGPFGDHTGYYNEQEWFPVFRIDRITHRSDPIYHSTYTGKPPDEPAVLGMALNEVFVPILQRQFPEIADFYLPPEGCSYRLAVISIRKGYAGHAKRLMFGLWSFLRQFMYTKFIVVTDSDVDIRNWKDVVWAITTRCDPVRDTTLVDHTPIDYLDFASPASGLGGKMGLDATSKWPGETSRAWGRPIEHDASTHQRMRALYEGLMQPGR
;
A
#
# COMPACT_ATOMS: atom_id res chain seq x y z
N MET A 1 -2.75 -21.20 -5.42
CA MET A 1 -3.60 -21.27 -4.22
C MET A 1 -3.60 -22.68 -3.67
N ARG A 2 -3.56 -22.84 -2.33
CA ARG A 2 -3.72 -24.12 -1.63
C ARG A 2 -4.94 -24.07 -0.72
N ARG A 3 -5.76 -25.13 -0.78
CA ARG A 3 -6.93 -25.29 0.08
C ARG A 3 -6.52 -25.92 1.40
N VAL A 4 -6.87 -25.30 2.51
CA VAL A 4 -6.67 -25.79 3.88
C VAL A 4 -8.02 -26.35 4.35
N ARG A 5 -8.11 -27.67 4.43
CA ARG A 5 -9.37 -28.40 4.78
C ARG A 5 -9.51 -28.65 6.27
N GLN A 6 -8.41 -28.56 7.00
CA GLN A 6 -8.40 -28.63 8.45
C GLN A 6 -9.14 -27.41 9.03
N THR A 7 -9.77 -27.59 10.16
CA THR A 7 -10.33 -26.49 10.93
C THR A 7 -9.19 -25.67 11.54
N VAL A 8 -9.18 -24.37 11.28
CA VAL A 8 -8.14 -23.44 11.73
C VAL A 8 -8.81 -22.22 12.33
N SER A 9 -8.33 -21.78 13.50
CA SER A 9 -8.91 -20.64 14.20
C SER A 9 -8.54 -19.30 13.54
N PRO A 10 -9.51 -18.39 13.35
CA PRO A 10 -9.22 -16.99 12.98
C PRO A 10 -8.41 -16.25 14.05
N ARG A 11 -8.38 -16.75 15.28
CA ARG A 11 -7.56 -16.20 16.33
C ARG A 11 -6.17 -16.81 16.31
N LEU A 12 -5.18 -16.04 15.86
CA LEU A 12 -3.74 -16.32 15.82
C LEU A 12 -3.30 -17.40 14.80
N GLU A 13 -4.04 -18.51 14.65
CA GLU A 13 -3.57 -19.66 13.87
C GLU A 13 -3.50 -19.39 12.36
N MET A 14 -4.54 -18.75 11.78
CA MET A 14 -4.53 -18.39 10.36
C MET A 14 -3.39 -17.44 10.04
N THR A 15 -3.15 -16.45 10.91
CA THR A 15 -2.03 -15.52 10.77
C THR A 15 -0.69 -16.24 10.83
N ALA A 16 -0.50 -17.14 11.82
CA ALA A 16 0.74 -17.92 11.94
C ALA A 16 1.01 -18.78 10.69
N MET A 17 -0.03 -19.42 10.14
CA MET A 17 0.10 -20.20 8.89
C MET A 17 0.41 -19.32 7.69
N ALA A 18 -0.23 -18.15 7.59
CA ALA A 18 0.00 -17.17 6.51
C ALA A 18 1.42 -16.60 6.56
N ASP A 19 1.95 -16.31 7.76
CA ASP A 19 3.33 -15.84 7.96
C ASP A 19 4.35 -16.91 7.52
N VAL A 20 4.16 -18.15 7.91
CA VAL A 20 5.02 -19.27 7.46
C VAL A 20 4.98 -19.40 5.94
N ALA A 21 3.79 -19.36 5.33
CA ALA A 21 3.64 -19.46 3.88
C ALA A 21 4.34 -18.30 3.16
N LEU A 22 4.16 -17.07 3.64
CA LEU A 22 4.77 -15.89 3.05
C LEU A 22 6.30 -15.95 3.11
N ARG A 23 6.87 -16.27 4.27
CA ARG A 23 8.34 -16.37 4.45
C ARG A 23 9.00 -17.46 3.62
N GLN A 24 8.23 -18.45 3.16
CA GLN A 24 8.68 -19.52 2.27
C GLN A 24 8.35 -19.27 0.79
N ASN A 25 7.93 -18.05 0.41
CA ASN A 25 7.38 -17.75 -0.91
C ASN A 25 6.24 -18.71 -1.31
N GLY A 26 5.49 -19.16 -0.32
CA GLY A 26 4.44 -20.14 -0.46
C GLY A 26 3.18 -19.60 -1.14
N PRO A 27 2.19 -20.47 -1.39
CA PRO A 27 0.96 -20.12 -2.12
C PRO A 27 0.01 -19.25 -1.29
N ALA A 28 -0.96 -18.61 -1.97
CA ALA A 28 -2.16 -18.11 -1.32
C ALA A 28 -2.90 -19.27 -0.62
N LEU A 29 -3.44 -19.02 0.56
CA LEU A 29 -4.11 -19.99 1.42
C LEU A 29 -5.62 -19.75 1.42
N PHE A 30 -6.38 -20.80 1.14
CA PHE A 30 -7.84 -20.79 1.19
C PHE A 30 -8.32 -21.70 2.31
N PHE A 31 -8.70 -21.12 3.44
CA PHE A 31 -9.21 -21.83 4.61
C PHE A 31 -10.70 -22.15 4.40
N GLU A 32 -11.02 -23.41 4.11
CA GLU A 32 -12.39 -23.84 3.81
C GLU A 32 -13.26 -23.88 5.07
N ARG A 33 -12.65 -24.09 6.25
CA ARG A 33 -13.33 -24.32 7.53
C ARG A 33 -12.72 -23.46 8.63
N PRO A 34 -13.00 -22.15 8.66
CA PRO A 34 -12.64 -21.31 9.80
C PRO A 34 -13.36 -21.82 11.05
N ASP A 35 -12.66 -21.99 12.17
CA ASP A 35 -13.24 -22.48 13.40
C ASP A 35 -14.37 -21.56 13.89
N GLY A 36 -15.57 -22.12 14.02
CA GLY A 36 -16.78 -21.39 14.41
C GLY A 36 -17.49 -20.61 13.31
N PHE A 37 -17.02 -20.66 12.05
CA PHE A 37 -17.58 -19.88 10.94
C PHE A 37 -17.87 -20.72 9.69
N HIS A 38 -18.82 -20.25 8.88
CA HIS A 38 -19.19 -20.88 7.59
C HIS A 38 -18.54 -20.20 6.39
N VAL A 39 -18.13 -18.94 6.52
CA VAL A 39 -17.51 -18.16 5.43
C VAL A 39 -16.03 -18.51 5.33
N PRO A 40 -15.53 -18.99 4.17
CA PRO A 40 -14.14 -19.31 4.00
C PRO A 40 -13.25 -18.06 4.01
N VAL A 41 -11.98 -18.21 4.40
CA VAL A 41 -10.99 -17.13 4.46
C VAL A 41 -9.93 -17.31 3.40
N LEU A 42 -9.63 -16.24 2.65
CA LEU A 42 -8.49 -16.15 1.74
C LEU A 42 -7.41 -15.27 2.39
N ALA A 43 -6.20 -15.83 2.54
CA ALA A 43 -5.04 -15.11 3.06
C ALA A 43 -3.81 -15.33 2.19
N ASN A 44 -2.79 -14.50 2.38
CA ASN A 44 -1.53 -14.53 1.62
C ASN A 44 -1.74 -14.45 0.10
N LEU A 45 -2.77 -13.69 -0.34
CA LEU A 45 -3.08 -13.53 -1.77
C LEU A 45 -1.94 -12.84 -2.51
N PHE A 46 -1.44 -11.76 -1.95
CA PHE A 46 -0.37 -10.92 -2.52
C PHE A 46 1.01 -11.24 -1.92
N GLY A 47 1.20 -12.40 -1.32
CA GLY A 47 2.44 -12.77 -0.63
C GLY A 47 3.65 -13.09 -1.53
N THR A 48 3.60 -12.82 -2.84
CA THR A 48 4.78 -12.77 -3.72
C THR A 48 4.63 -11.66 -4.77
N PRO A 49 5.74 -11.02 -5.21
CA PRO A 49 5.70 -9.99 -6.25
C PRO A 49 5.03 -10.43 -7.55
N GLU A 50 5.19 -11.71 -7.93
CA GLU A 50 4.59 -12.29 -9.14
C GLU A 50 3.05 -12.35 -9.02
N ARG A 51 2.51 -12.68 -7.82
CA ARG A 51 1.05 -12.65 -7.62
C ARG A 51 0.48 -11.24 -7.63
N VAL A 52 1.26 -10.26 -7.14
CA VAL A 52 0.89 -8.85 -7.26
C VAL A 52 0.86 -8.44 -8.74
N ALA A 53 1.89 -8.77 -9.50
CA ALA A 53 1.97 -8.49 -10.93
C ALA A 53 0.80 -9.13 -11.69
N LEU A 54 0.52 -10.42 -11.43
CA LEU A 54 -0.63 -11.11 -12.01
C LEU A 54 -1.97 -10.42 -11.66
N GLY A 55 -2.11 -9.96 -10.42
CA GLY A 55 -3.28 -9.20 -9.97
C GLY A 55 -3.44 -7.85 -10.68
N MET A 56 -2.35 -7.29 -11.19
CA MET A 56 -2.29 -6.07 -11.99
C MET A 56 -2.32 -6.33 -13.50
N GLY A 57 -2.51 -7.59 -13.92
CA GLY A 57 -2.67 -7.98 -15.32
C GLY A 57 -1.37 -8.11 -16.12
N VAL A 58 -0.22 -8.24 -15.45
CA VAL A 58 1.09 -8.44 -16.07
C VAL A 58 1.76 -9.73 -15.57
N GLU A 59 2.74 -10.25 -16.32
CA GLU A 59 3.35 -11.55 -16.05
C GLU A 59 4.43 -11.49 -14.94
N SER A 60 5.20 -10.43 -14.91
CA SER A 60 6.26 -10.25 -13.93
C SER A 60 6.19 -8.92 -13.20
N SER A 61 6.82 -8.84 -12.02
CA SER A 61 6.90 -7.58 -11.27
C SER A 61 7.65 -6.47 -12.04
N ARG A 62 8.60 -6.83 -12.90
CA ARG A 62 9.31 -5.86 -13.75
C ARG A 62 8.41 -5.23 -14.82
N ASP A 63 7.40 -5.97 -15.31
CA ASP A 63 6.46 -5.47 -16.32
C ASP A 63 5.55 -4.36 -15.76
N LEU A 64 5.46 -4.25 -14.42
CA LEU A 64 4.81 -3.13 -13.75
C LEU A 64 5.44 -1.78 -14.13
N ARG A 65 6.68 -1.75 -14.61
CA ARG A 65 7.34 -0.54 -15.13
C ARG A 65 6.61 0.03 -16.36
N GLU A 66 5.98 -0.79 -17.17
CA GLU A 66 5.19 -0.32 -18.32
C GLU A 66 4.01 0.54 -17.87
N ILE A 67 3.35 0.13 -16.76
CA ILE A 67 2.30 0.94 -16.12
C ILE A 67 2.89 2.27 -15.64
N GLY A 68 4.08 2.22 -15.03
CA GLY A 68 4.81 3.41 -14.59
C GLY A 68 5.15 4.37 -15.73
N VAL A 69 5.54 3.85 -16.91
CA VAL A 69 5.78 4.65 -18.12
C VAL A 69 4.50 5.36 -18.58
N VAL A 70 3.36 4.66 -18.58
CA VAL A 70 2.06 5.26 -18.90
C VAL A 70 1.72 6.39 -17.91
N LEU A 71 1.87 6.15 -16.60
CA LEU A 71 1.61 7.16 -15.56
C LEU A 71 2.54 8.37 -15.69
N ALA A 72 3.83 8.15 -15.96
CA ALA A 72 4.79 9.22 -16.19
C ALA A 72 4.40 10.07 -17.42
N SER A 73 3.96 9.42 -18.50
CA SER A 73 3.48 10.11 -19.71
C SER A 73 2.17 10.88 -19.49
N LEU A 74 1.28 10.39 -18.63
CA LEU A 74 0.05 11.11 -18.25
C LEU A 74 0.34 12.33 -17.37
N ARG A 75 1.37 12.26 -16.54
CA ARG A 75 1.79 13.37 -15.66
C ARG A 75 2.50 14.47 -16.44
N GLU A 76 3.37 14.09 -17.36
CA GLU A 76 4.17 15.00 -18.20
C GLU A 76 4.07 14.57 -19.66
N PRO A 77 2.96 14.96 -20.36
CA PRO A 77 2.75 14.54 -21.74
C PRO A 77 3.79 15.16 -22.68
N GLU A 78 4.44 14.31 -23.48
CA GLU A 78 5.30 14.77 -24.57
C GLU A 78 4.49 15.02 -25.83
N PRO A 79 4.75 16.12 -26.55
CA PRO A 79 4.13 16.32 -27.87
C PRO A 79 4.57 15.17 -28.83
N PRO A 80 3.66 14.65 -29.65
CA PRO A 80 4.02 13.61 -30.60
C PRO A 80 5.07 14.11 -31.60
N ARG A 81 6.12 13.31 -31.82
CA ARG A 81 7.25 13.66 -32.70
C ARG A 81 7.03 13.29 -34.16
N GLY A 82 5.84 12.75 -34.51
CA GLY A 82 5.46 12.37 -35.86
C GLY A 82 4.61 11.08 -35.92
N LEU A 83 4.43 10.55 -37.12
CA LEU A 83 3.63 9.34 -37.38
C LEU A 83 4.15 8.09 -36.68
N SER A 84 5.46 8.05 -36.37
CA SER A 84 6.08 6.96 -35.61
C SER A 84 5.53 6.82 -34.18
N ASP A 85 4.99 7.90 -33.64
CA ASP A 85 4.39 7.91 -32.29
C ASP A 85 2.90 7.51 -32.25
N ALA A 86 2.28 7.27 -33.42
CA ALA A 86 0.84 7.01 -33.50
C ALA A 86 0.43 5.79 -32.66
N GLY A 87 1.23 4.71 -32.66
CA GLY A 87 0.96 3.52 -31.84
C GLY A 87 0.99 3.82 -30.34
N ARG A 88 1.96 4.61 -29.88
CA ARG A 88 2.08 5.05 -28.48
C ARG A 88 0.90 5.93 -28.05
N VAL A 89 0.49 6.87 -28.91
CA VAL A 89 -0.67 7.75 -28.67
C VAL A 89 -1.97 6.93 -28.59
N MET A 90 -2.16 5.98 -29.51
CA MET A 90 -3.34 5.09 -29.51
C MET A 90 -3.37 4.22 -28.24
N GLY A 91 -2.24 3.65 -27.82
CA GLY A 91 -2.15 2.89 -26.55
C GLY A 91 -2.50 3.75 -25.34
N LEU A 92 -2.01 4.99 -25.28
CA LEU A 92 -2.32 5.93 -24.21
C LEU A 92 -3.82 6.30 -24.20
N LEU A 93 -4.43 6.54 -25.36
CA LEU A 93 -5.86 6.82 -25.48
C LEU A 93 -6.71 5.62 -25.03
N ALA A 94 -6.33 4.40 -25.38
CA ALA A 94 -7.01 3.19 -24.92
C ALA A 94 -6.91 3.03 -23.40
N ALA A 95 -5.73 3.28 -22.83
CA ALA A 95 -5.51 3.26 -21.38
C ALA A 95 -6.41 4.28 -20.67
N VAL A 96 -6.47 5.52 -21.15
CA VAL A 96 -7.35 6.58 -20.63
C VAL A 96 -8.82 6.22 -20.76
N TRP A 97 -9.23 5.59 -21.85
CA TRP A 97 -10.61 5.15 -22.05
C TRP A 97 -11.07 4.15 -21.00
N ASN A 98 -10.19 3.22 -20.62
CA ASN A 98 -10.46 2.20 -19.59
C ASN A 98 -10.48 2.76 -18.16
N MET A 99 -10.04 3.98 -17.95
CA MET A 99 -10.00 4.61 -16.62
C MET A 99 -11.40 4.99 -16.11
N LYS A 100 -12.38 5.24 -16.96
CA LYS A 100 -13.71 5.67 -16.54
C LYS A 100 -14.50 4.50 -15.93
N PRO A 101 -14.91 4.54 -14.65
CA PRO A 101 -15.74 3.49 -14.06
C PRO A 101 -17.07 3.33 -14.79
N THR A 102 -17.55 2.10 -14.88
CA THR A 102 -18.87 1.78 -15.47
C THR A 102 -19.85 1.49 -14.34
N ARG A 103 -20.90 2.31 -14.24
CA ARG A 103 -22.00 2.11 -13.28
C ARG A 103 -22.92 1.00 -13.78
N ARG A 104 -23.18 0.03 -12.91
CA ARG A 104 -24.15 -1.06 -13.10
C ARG A 104 -25.38 -0.81 -12.24
N GLY A 105 -26.53 -1.32 -12.65
CA GLY A 105 -27.76 -1.26 -11.85
C GLY A 105 -27.72 -2.19 -10.65
N ASP A 106 -27.02 -3.32 -10.78
CA ASP A 106 -26.86 -4.34 -9.75
C ASP A 106 -25.52 -5.08 -9.91
N GLY A 107 -25.13 -5.87 -8.88
CA GLY A 107 -23.90 -6.64 -8.89
C GLY A 107 -23.87 -7.74 -7.83
N PRO A 108 -22.95 -8.73 -8.00
CA PRO A 108 -22.82 -9.86 -7.08
C PRO A 108 -22.68 -9.47 -5.59
N CYS A 109 -22.08 -8.33 -5.30
CA CYS A 109 -21.95 -7.85 -3.91
C CYS A 109 -23.28 -7.54 -3.22
N ARG A 110 -24.43 -7.64 -3.91
CA ARG A 110 -25.76 -7.30 -3.41
C ARG A 110 -26.73 -8.47 -3.41
N GLU A 111 -26.28 -9.70 -3.67
CA GLU A 111 -27.12 -10.90 -3.72
C GLU A 111 -27.81 -11.21 -2.39
N VAL A 112 -27.15 -10.92 -1.27
CA VAL A 112 -27.70 -11.08 0.08
C VAL A 112 -27.62 -9.74 0.80
N GLN A 113 -28.62 -9.42 1.61
CA GLN A 113 -28.72 -8.15 2.34
C GLN A 113 -29.11 -8.41 3.79
N ILE A 114 -28.37 -7.81 4.72
CA ILE A 114 -28.55 -7.89 6.17
C ILE A 114 -28.65 -6.47 6.69
N GLU A 115 -29.71 -6.12 7.44
CA GLU A 115 -29.99 -4.75 7.87
C GLU A 115 -30.34 -4.66 9.36
N GLY A 116 -30.16 -3.47 9.92
CA GLY A 116 -30.61 -3.09 11.25
C GLY A 116 -30.06 -3.98 12.35
N SER A 117 -30.92 -4.60 13.14
CA SER A 117 -30.57 -5.46 14.29
C SER A 117 -29.89 -6.77 13.89
N ASP A 118 -30.00 -7.20 12.64
CA ASP A 118 -29.40 -8.44 12.15
C ASP A 118 -27.93 -8.28 11.74
N VAL A 119 -27.47 -7.04 11.64
CA VAL A 119 -26.04 -6.72 11.40
C VAL A 119 -25.23 -7.20 12.60
N ASP A 120 -24.33 -8.15 12.34
CA ASP A 120 -23.53 -8.78 13.39
C ASP A 120 -22.17 -9.22 12.86
N LEU A 121 -21.14 -8.46 13.18
CA LEU A 121 -19.75 -8.73 12.78
C LEU A 121 -19.18 -9.99 13.44
N SER A 122 -19.74 -10.45 14.57
CA SER A 122 -19.30 -11.69 15.22
C SER A 122 -19.59 -12.96 14.41
N LYS A 123 -20.44 -12.86 13.37
CA LYS A 123 -20.75 -13.96 12.44
C LYS A 123 -19.71 -14.14 11.33
N TRP A 124 -18.74 -13.24 11.25
CA TRP A 124 -17.72 -13.22 10.18
C TRP A 124 -16.34 -13.61 10.73
N PRO A 125 -15.51 -14.34 9.99
CA PRO A 125 -14.21 -14.84 10.44
C PRO A 125 -13.14 -13.74 10.48
N ILE A 126 -13.43 -12.63 11.18
CA ILE A 126 -12.52 -11.51 11.35
C ILE A 126 -11.39 -11.94 12.26
N GLN A 127 -10.15 -11.79 11.81
CA GLN A 127 -8.99 -12.32 12.50
C GLN A 127 -8.53 -11.45 13.67
N THR A 128 -8.04 -12.11 14.73
CA THR A 128 -7.11 -11.52 15.71
C THR A 128 -5.73 -12.04 15.34
N CYS A 129 -4.84 -11.15 14.84
CA CYS A 129 -3.60 -11.58 14.21
C CYS A 129 -2.50 -11.92 15.22
N TRP A 130 -2.37 -11.12 16.30
CA TRP A 130 -1.27 -11.24 17.26
C TRP A 130 -1.78 -11.36 18.70
N PRO A 131 -1.01 -11.98 19.61
CA PRO A 131 -1.44 -12.16 21.00
C PRO A 131 -1.76 -10.86 21.74
N GLY A 132 -1.11 -9.74 21.35
CA GLY A 132 -1.32 -8.43 21.96
C GLY A 132 -2.34 -7.55 21.25
N ASP A 133 -3.00 -8.04 20.19
CA ASP A 133 -4.04 -7.30 19.50
C ASP A 133 -5.26 -7.10 20.41
N ALA A 134 -5.77 -5.88 20.44
CA ALA A 134 -6.86 -5.47 21.32
C ALA A 134 -8.20 -6.17 21.00
N ALA A 135 -8.44 -6.53 19.74
CA ALA A 135 -9.70 -7.10 19.25
C ALA A 135 -9.54 -7.73 17.85
N PRO A 136 -10.57 -8.38 17.29
CA PRO A 136 -10.60 -8.73 15.88
C PRO A 136 -10.45 -7.49 14.99
N LEU A 137 -9.68 -7.63 13.89
CA LEU A 137 -9.29 -6.54 13.02
C LEU A 137 -9.66 -6.83 11.56
N ILE A 138 -10.46 -5.98 10.94
CA ILE A 138 -10.67 -6.00 9.49
C ILE A 138 -9.46 -5.36 8.83
N THR A 139 -8.71 -6.12 8.04
CA THR A 139 -7.39 -5.73 7.51
C THR A 139 -7.44 -5.21 6.07
N TRP A 140 -8.18 -5.86 5.17
CA TRP A 140 -8.35 -5.45 3.77
C TRP A 140 -9.62 -4.59 3.53
N ALA A 141 -9.93 -3.70 4.48
CA ALA A 141 -11.06 -2.80 4.38
C ALA A 141 -10.81 -1.71 3.31
N LEU A 142 -11.39 -1.87 2.14
CA LEU A 142 -11.42 -0.86 1.08
C LEU A 142 -12.50 0.18 1.42
N VAL A 143 -12.10 1.27 2.06
CA VAL A 143 -12.98 2.32 2.54
C VAL A 143 -13.27 3.33 1.44
N ILE A 144 -14.54 3.57 1.18
CA ILE A 144 -15.03 4.48 0.17
C ILE A 144 -15.67 5.69 0.86
N THR A 145 -15.15 6.87 0.57
CA THR A 145 -15.66 8.15 1.08
C THR A 145 -15.82 9.16 -0.04
N ARG A 146 -16.50 10.25 0.25
CA ARG A 146 -16.60 11.41 -0.63
C ARG A 146 -16.66 12.68 0.20
N GLY A 147 -15.92 13.70 -0.19
CA GLY A 147 -16.04 15.02 0.38
C GLY A 147 -17.43 15.63 0.11
N PRO A 148 -17.79 16.72 0.80
CA PRO A 148 -19.12 17.31 0.70
C PRO A 148 -19.43 17.79 -0.72
N GLN A 149 -20.69 17.62 -1.14
CA GLN A 149 -21.16 18.08 -2.43
C GLN A 149 -21.16 19.63 -2.50
N GLY A 150 -20.86 20.17 -3.68
CA GLY A 150 -20.86 21.60 -3.91
C GLY A 150 -19.58 22.36 -3.50
N VAL A 151 -18.60 21.68 -2.88
CA VAL A 151 -17.29 22.29 -2.60
C VAL A 151 -16.42 22.21 -3.86
N PRO A 152 -15.79 23.33 -4.29
CA PRO A 152 -14.90 23.31 -5.45
C PRO A 152 -13.75 22.31 -5.29
N LYS A 153 -13.43 21.63 -6.35
CA LYS A 153 -12.47 20.53 -6.51
C LYS A 153 -11.12 20.65 -5.83
N PRO A 154 -10.41 19.56 -5.63
CA PRO A 154 -10.45 18.26 -6.35
C PRO A 154 -11.30 17.15 -5.71
N ARG A 155 -11.97 17.35 -4.61
CA ARG A 155 -12.54 16.32 -3.73
C ARG A 155 -14.01 15.97 -3.95
N SER A 156 -14.63 16.36 -5.03
CA SER A 156 -15.98 15.90 -5.41
C SER A 156 -16.01 14.46 -5.94
N ARG A 157 -14.86 13.83 -6.11
CA ARG A 157 -14.70 12.42 -6.47
C ARG A 157 -14.68 11.54 -5.23
N GLN A 158 -14.99 10.27 -5.40
CA GLN A 158 -14.82 9.30 -4.33
C GLN A 158 -13.34 9.03 -4.09
N ASN A 159 -12.99 8.88 -2.82
CA ASN A 159 -11.71 8.39 -2.36
C ASN A 159 -11.86 6.92 -1.98
N LEU A 160 -10.89 6.11 -2.38
CA LEU A 160 -10.73 4.74 -1.93
C LEU A 160 -9.40 4.62 -1.19
N GLY A 161 -9.42 3.95 -0.05
CA GLY A 161 -8.18 3.67 0.69
C GLY A 161 -8.33 2.45 1.57
N ILE A 162 -7.24 1.75 1.82
CA ILE A 162 -7.23 0.65 2.77
C ILE A 162 -6.94 1.22 4.16
N TYR A 163 -7.88 1.03 5.08
CA TYR A 163 -7.77 1.46 6.48
C TYR A 163 -8.26 0.34 7.38
N ARG A 164 -7.39 -0.14 8.26
CA ARG A 164 -7.77 -1.19 9.22
C ARG A 164 -8.89 -0.72 10.14
N GLN A 165 -9.71 -1.66 10.58
CA GLN A 165 -10.86 -1.37 11.43
C GLN A 165 -10.95 -2.35 12.59
N GLN A 166 -10.77 -1.86 13.81
CA GLN A 166 -10.99 -2.62 15.04
C GLN A 166 -12.48 -2.83 15.28
N VAL A 167 -12.88 -4.07 15.52
CA VAL A 167 -14.27 -4.39 15.91
C VAL A 167 -14.48 -4.03 17.37
N ILE A 168 -15.52 -3.24 17.66
CA ILE A 168 -15.86 -2.76 19.03
C ILE A 168 -17.31 -3.02 19.44
N GLY A 169 -18.07 -3.70 18.59
CA GLY A 169 -19.46 -4.07 18.81
C GLY A 169 -19.98 -4.89 17.64
N ARG A 170 -21.21 -5.38 17.74
CA ARG A 170 -21.85 -6.18 16.68
C ARG A 170 -21.92 -5.45 15.35
N ASN A 171 -22.12 -4.15 15.37
CA ASN A 171 -22.24 -3.30 14.18
C ASN A 171 -21.37 -2.04 14.26
N GLN A 172 -20.27 -2.09 15.01
CA GLN A 172 -19.39 -0.94 15.19
C GLN A 172 -17.93 -1.33 15.03
N THR A 173 -17.19 -0.50 14.30
CA THR A 173 -15.74 -0.58 14.16
C THR A 173 -15.10 0.79 14.38
N ILE A 174 -13.79 0.82 14.62
CA ILE A 174 -12.99 2.05 14.65
C ILE A 174 -12.36 2.26 13.29
N MET A 175 -12.55 3.43 12.71
CA MET A 175 -11.98 3.82 11.43
C MET A 175 -10.62 4.48 11.64
N ARG A 176 -9.52 3.74 11.48
CA ARG A 176 -8.18 4.27 11.71
C ARG A 176 -7.73 5.20 10.59
N TRP A 177 -8.05 6.47 10.72
CA TRP A 177 -7.71 7.52 9.79
C TRP A 177 -6.62 8.45 10.30
N LEU A 178 -5.43 8.35 9.76
CA LEU A 178 -4.42 9.38 9.98
C LEU A 178 -4.82 10.69 9.30
N ALA A 179 -4.51 11.80 9.94
CA ALA A 179 -4.98 13.13 9.56
C ALA A 179 -4.73 13.53 8.09
N HIS A 180 -3.65 13.05 7.49
CA HIS A 180 -3.27 13.36 6.11
C HIS A 180 -3.91 12.43 5.05
N ARG A 181 -4.63 11.37 5.45
CA ARG A 181 -5.26 10.43 4.52
C ARG A 181 -6.55 10.99 3.92
N GLY A 182 -6.87 10.54 2.69
CA GLY A 182 -8.02 11.04 1.92
C GLY A 182 -9.34 10.92 2.66
N GLY A 183 -9.64 9.75 3.27
CA GLY A 183 -10.87 9.56 4.04
C GLY A 183 -10.99 10.50 5.24
N ALA A 184 -9.89 10.74 5.98
CA ALA A 184 -9.88 11.70 7.08
C ALA A 184 -10.09 13.15 6.60
N GLN A 185 -9.59 13.48 5.42
CA GLN A 185 -9.78 14.80 4.82
C GLN A 185 -11.23 15.01 4.38
N ASP A 186 -11.82 14.01 3.71
CA ASP A 186 -13.23 14.04 3.30
C ASP A 186 -14.15 14.21 4.52
N PHE A 187 -13.87 13.46 5.60
CA PHE A 187 -14.62 13.55 6.85
C PHE A 187 -14.53 14.94 7.48
N ARG A 188 -13.33 15.50 7.63
CA ARG A 188 -13.17 16.87 8.20
C ARG A 188 -13.85 17.95 7.38
N GLU A 189 -13.77 17.87 6.05
CA GLU A 189 -14.47 18.82 5.18
C GLU A 189 -15.98 18.66 5.31
N PHE A 190 -16.48 17.44 5.35
CA PHE A 190 -17.89 17.15 5.54
C PHE A 190 -18.39 17.70 6.89
N ALA A 191 -17.68 17.38 7.98
CA ALA A 191 -18.04 17.84 9.33
C ALA A 191 -18.11 19.39 9.43
N ARG A 192 -17.19 20.08 8.74
CA ARG A 192 -17.18 21.55 8.69
C ARG A 192 -18.39 22.13 7.95
N VAL A 193 -18.83 21.48 6.85
CA VAL A 193 -19.94 21.96 6.00
C VAL A 193 -21.29 21.48 6.51
N ASN A 194 -21.34 20.31 7.13
CA ASN A 194 -22.54 19.63 7.62
C ASN A 194 -22.43 19.28 9.12
N PRO A 195 -22.26 20.24 10.03
CA PRO A 195 -22.09 19.95 11.44
C PRO A 195 -23.28 19.17 12.01
N GLY A 196 -22.99 18.12 12.80
CA GLY A 196 -23.99 17.28 13.43
C GLY A 196 -24.75 16.31 12.50
N LYS A 197 -24.36 16.20 11.22
CA LYS A 197 -24.91 15.20 10.32
C LYS A 197 -24.03 13.94 10.30
N PRO A 198 -24.60 12.72 10.18
CA PRO A 198 -23.83 11.50 10.02
C PRO A 198 -23.02 11.53 8.72
N PHE A 199 -21.74 11.17 8.79
CA PHE A 199 -20.88 11.09 7.62
C PHE A 199 -20.97 9.72 6.95
N PRO A 200 -21.47 9.60 5.71
CA PRO A 200 -21.69 8.32 5.06
C PRO A 200 -20.39 7.65 4.64
N ILE A 201 -20.30 6.35 4.85
CA ILE A 201 -19.15 5.49 4.49
C ILE A 201 -19.67 4.17 3.91
N ALA A 202 -18.97 3.67 2.90
CA ALA A 202 -19.08 2.29 2.47
C ALA A 202 -17.69 1.62 2.57
N VAL A 203 -17.67 0.33 2.92
CA VAL A 203 -16.44 -0.47 3.01
C VAL A 203 -16.61 -1.73 2.21
N ALA A 204 -15.81 -1.91 1.17
CA ALA A 204 -15.80 -3.14 0.38
C ALA A 204 -14.70 -4.09 0.87
N LEU A 205 -15.02 -5.37 1.00
CA LEU A 205 -14.11 -6.45 1.32
C LEU A 205 -14.07 -7.43 0.14
N GLY A 206 -12.88 -7.93 -0.20
CA GLY A 206 -12.72 -8.86 -1.30
C GLY A 206 -13.04 -8.24 -2.67
N ALA A 207 -12.65 -6.99 -2.90
CA ALA A 207 -12.64 -6.42 -4.24
C ALA A 207 -11.61 -7.14 -5.14
N ASP A 208 -11.75 -7.01 -6.46
CA ASP A 208 -10.77 -7.60 -7.38
C ASP A 208 -9.35 -7.04 -7.14
N PRO A 209 -8.30 -7.80 -7.50
CA PRO A 209 -6.91 -7.42 -7.23
C PRO A 209 -6.54 -6.03 -7.73
N ALA A 210 -6.92 -5.65 -8.95
CA ALA A 210 -6.56 -4.35 -9.50
C ALA A 210 -7.21 -3.19 -8.73
N THR A 211 -8.44 -3.35 -8.24
CA THR A 211 -9.13 -2.37 -7.39
C THR A 211 -8.47 -2.28 -6.01
N THR A 212 -8.12 -3.41 -5.41
CA THR A 212 -7.43 -3.46 -4.11
C THR A 212 -6.04 -2.82 -4.21
N LEU A 213 -5.28 -3.16 -5.25
CA LEU A 213 -3.94 -2.60 -5.50
C LEU A 213 -3.99 -1.12 -5.86
N GLY A 214 -5.02 -0.71 -6.60
CA GLY A 214 -5.28 0.70 -6.89
C GLY A 214 -5.50 1.54 -5.63
N ALA A 215 -6.17 0.98 -4.64
CA ALA A 215 -6.45 1.67 -3.37
C ALA A 215 -5.23 1.82 -2.44
N VAL A 216 -4.20 0.98 -2.58
CA VAL A 216 -2.95 1.09 -1.80
C VAL A 216 -1.87 1.90 -2.52
N THR A 217 -2.03 2.13 -3.83
CA THR A 217 -1.05 2.87 -4.63
C THR A 217 -1.25 4.37 -4.44
N PRO A 218 -0.21 5.14 -4.10
CA PRO A 218 -0.30 6.59 -4.05
C PRO A 218 -0.50 7.17 -5.46
N VAL A 219 -1.74 7.47 -5.81
CA VAL A 219 -2.08 8.12 -7.08
C VAL A 219 -2.12 9.64 -6.91
N PRO A 220 -1.85 10.41 -7.97
CA PRO A 220 -2.02 11.87 -7.95
C PRO A 220 -3.47 12.26 -7.59
N ASP A 221 -3.66 13.38 -6.89
CA ASP A 221 -4.99 13.86 -6.49
C ASP A 221 -5.95 14.13 -7.67
N SER A 222 -5.43 14.25 -8.88
CA SER A 222 -6.21 14.38 -10.13
C SER A 222 -6.80 13.06 -10.62
N LEU A 223 -6.34 11.91 -10.11
CA LEU A 223 -6.75 10.58 -10.53
C LEU A 223 -7.49 9.87 -9.37
N SER A 224 -8.65 9.28 -9.62
CA SER A 224 -9.29 8.43 -8.62
C SER A 224 -8.72 7.00 -8.67
N GLU A 225 -8.75 6.32 -7.53
CA GLU A 225 -8.29 4.95 -7.41
C GLU A 225 -9.08 3.99 -8.33
N TYR A 226 -10.38 4.23 -8.57
CA TYR A 226 -11.17 3.49 -9.57
C TYR A 226 -10.66 3.69 -10.99
N GLN A 227 -10.26 4.92 -11.33
CA GLN A 227 -9.66 5.21 -12.62
C GLN A 227 -8.32 4.49 -12.77
N PHE A 228 -7.51 4.51 -11.71
CA PHE A 228 -6.24 3.79 -11.70
C PHE A 228 -6.45 2.27 -11.78
N ALA A 229 -7.39 1.71 -11.04
CA ALA A 229 -7.75 0.30 -11.14
C ALA A 229 -8.19 -0.10 -12.57
N GLY A 230 -8.91 0.78 -13.27
CA GLY A 230 -9.27 0.58 -14.67
C GLY A 230 -8.06 0.59 -15.60
N LEU A 231 -7.08 1.47 -15.34
CA LEU A 231 -5.81 1.48 -16.04
C LEU A 231 -5.04 0.16 -15.84
N LEU A 232 -4.91 -0.28 -14.59
CA LEU A 232 -4.20 -1.53 -14.23
C LEU A 232 -4.83 -2.76 -14.88
N ARG A 233 -6.15 -2.85 -14.86
CA ARG A 233 -6.89 -3.99 -15.40
C ARG A 233 -6.98 -3.99 -16.92
N GLY A 234 -6.76 -2.87 -17.59
CA GLY A 234 -7.03 -2.69 -19.01
C GLY A 234 -8.53 -2.74 -19.35
N ALA A 235 -9.42 -2.55 -18.36
CA ALA A 235 -10.88 -2.51 -18.50
C ALA A 235 -11.52 -1.64 -17.41
N PRO A 236 -12.66 -0.97 -17.69
CA PRO A 236 -13.35 -0.13 -16.71
C PRO A 236 -13.70 -0.86 -15.42
N THR A 237 -13.56 -0.20 -14.28
CA THR A 237 -14.04 -0.73 -13.00
C THR A 237 -15.57 -0.70 -12.97
N GLU A 238 -16.20 -1.86 -12.78
CA GLU A 238 -17.65 -1.94 -12.60
C GLU A 238 -18.02 -1.55 -11.17
N VAL A 239 -18.96 -0.60 -11.04
CA VAL A 239 -19.42 -0.11 -9.73
C VAL A 239 -20.94 -0.12 -9.67
N VAL A 240 -21.46 -0.32 -8.44
CA VAL A 240 -22.88 -0.18 -8.11
C VAL A 240 -23.07 0.89 -7.05
N ASP A 241 -24.26 1.46 -6.95
CA ASP A 241 -24.56 2.42 -5.89
C ASP A 241 -24.76 1.70 -4.56
N ALA A 242 -24.08 2.19 -3.54
CA ALA A 242 -24.36 1.81 -2.14
C ALA A 242 -25.66 2.44 -1.67
N GLY A 243 -26.26 1.89 -0.59
CA GLY A 243 -27.44 2.46 0.03
C GLY A 243 -27.17 3.70 0.89
N VAL A 244 -25.92 4.13 0.97
CA VAL A 244 -25.48 5.31 1.73
C VAL A 244 -24.87 6.36 0.80
N GLY A 245 -24.99 7.62 1.17
CA GLY A 245 -24.46 8.75 0.40
C GLY A 245 -24.85 10.08 1.01
N ASP A 246 -24.36 11.18 0.44
CA ASP A 246 -24.63 12.54 0.87
C ASP A 246 -25.49 13.28 -0.17
N ALA A 247 -26.47 14.08 0.32
CA ALA A 247 -27.35 14.92 -0.51
C ALA A 247 -28.00 14.18 -1.68
N GLY A 248 -28.36 12.91 -1.50
CA GLY A 248 -28.99 12.06 -2.52
C GLY A 248 -28.01 11.51 -3.56
N VAL A 249 -26.71 11.69 -3.37
CA VAL A 249 -25.67 11.09 -4.21
C VAL A 249 -25.09 9.87 -3.50
N ALA A 250 -25.46 8.67 -3.96
CA ALA A 250 -24.93 7.42 -3.41
C ALA A 250 -23.42 7.30 -3.59
N LEU A 251 -22.75 6.69 -2.60
CA LEU A 251 -21.40 6.17 -2.77
C LEU A 251 -21.45 5.01 -3.76
N GLN A 252 -20.38 4.84 -4.52
CA GLN A 252 -20.26 3.74 -5.48
C GLN A 252 -19.24 2.74 -4.96
N VAL A 253 -19.62 1.47 -4.94
CA VAL A 253 -18.78 0.35 -4.47
C VAL A 253 -18.47 -0.60 -5.62
N PRO A 254 -17.36 -1.37 -5.55
CA PRO A 254 -17.04 -2.35 -6.59
C PRO A 254 -18.16 -3.40 -6.70
N ALA A 255 -18.75 -3.53 -7.90
CA ALA A 255 -19.88 -4.41 -8.14
C ALA A 255 -19.59 -5.89 -7.82
N ARG A 256 -18.31 -6.28 -7.89
CA ARG A 256 -17.85 -7.66 -7.69
C ARG A 256 -17.18 -7.91 -6.36
N ALA A 257 -17.27 -6.98 -5.40
CA ALA A 257 -16.78 -7.22 -4.05
C ALA A 257 -17.46 -8.45 -3.43
N GLU A 258 -16.77 -9.12 -2.54
CA GLU A 258 -17.32 -10.26 -1.80
C GLU A 258 -18.37 -9.80 -0.78
N MET A 259 -18.10 -8.65 -0.13
CA MET A 259 -18.95 -8.05 0.89
C MET A 259 -18.83 -6.53 0.86
N VAL A 260 -19.89 -5.83 1.25
CA VAL A 260 -19.92 -4.38 1.47
C VAL A 260 -20.57 -4.08 2.81
N LEU A 261 -19.89 -3.29 3.64
CA LEU A 261 -20.41 -2.72 4.87
C LEU A 261 -20.84 -1.28 4.56
N GLU A 262 -22.06 -0.91 4.89
CA GLU A 262 -22.61 0.42 4.62
C GLU A 262 -23.10 1.05 5.91
N GLY A 263 -22.79 2.32 6.12
CA GLY A 263 -23.14 3.02 7.34
C GLY A 263 -22.54 4.42 7.40
N HIS A 264 -22.25 4.87 8.61
CA HIS A 264 -21.83 6.26 8.81
C HIS A 264 -20.98 6.44 10.08
N ILE A 265 -20.27 7.58 10.17
CA ILE A 265 -19.74 8.08 11.44
C ILE A 265 -20.86 8.85 12.13
N PRO A 266 -21.35 8.41 13.31
CA PRO A 266 -22.43 9.07 14.00
C PRO A 266 -21.96 10.36 14.67
N PRO A 267 -22.78 11.43 14.64
CA PRO A 267 -22.57 12.59 15.50
C PRO A 267 -22.67 12.17 16.98
N ALA A 268 -22.03 12.94 17.84
CA ALA A 268 -22.07 12.70 19.29
C ALA A 268 -22.13 14.04 20.04
N GLU A 269 -22.93 14.06 21.11
CA GLU A 269 -23.07 15.23 21.94
C GLU A 269 -21.74 15.64 22.59
N PRO A 270 -21.44 16.95 22.65
CA PRO A 270 -20.24 17.44 23.32
C PRO A 270 -20.16 16.91 24.78
N GLY A 271 -18.98 16.45 25.17
CA GLY A 271 -18.75 15.90 26.52
C GLY A 271 -19.21 14.45 26.72
N LEU A 272 -19.73 13.78 25.69
CA LEU A 272 -20.03 12.35 25.77
C LEU A 272 -18.78 11.57 26.17
N SER A 273 -18.94 10.72 27.21
CA SER A 273 -17.99 9.69 27.64
C SER A 273 -18.76 8.41 27.87
N ALA A 274 -18.41 7.36 27.15
CA ALA A 274 -19.14 6.09 27.15
C ALA A 274 -18.15 4.93 26.89
N VAL A 275 -18.69 3.72 26.88
CA VAL A 275 -17.96 2.53 26.41
C VAL A 275 -18.77 1.86 25.30
N SER A 276 -18.10 1.25 24.35
CA SER A 276 -18.74 0.46 23.30
C SER A 276 -19.34 -0.84 23.87
N GLU A 277 -20.06 -1.58 23.03
CA GLU A 277 -20.62 -2.89 23.38
C GLU A 277 -19.55 -3.87 23.89
N TYR A 278 -18.30 -3.79 23.34
CA TYR A 278 -17.18 -4.65 23.75
C TYR A 278 -16.21 -3.98 24.74
N GLY A 279 -16.68 -2.94 25.45
CA GLY A 279 -15.95 -2.33 26.56
C GLY A 279 -14.85 -1.34 26.16
N VAL A 280 -14.79 -0.91 24.88
CA VAL A 280 -13.78 0.05 24.41
C VAL A 280 -14.21 1.47 24.80
N PRO A 281 -13.30 2.30 25.39
CA PRO A 281 -13.62 3.69 25.72
C PRO A 281 -14.02 4.51 24.49
N CYS A 282 -15.10 5.28 24.65
CA CYS A 282 -15.65 6.16 23.60
C CYS A 282 -15.84 7.57 24.15
N LYS A 283 -15.69 8.59 23.28
CA LYS A 283 -15.98 10.00 23.60
C LYS A 283 -16.36 10.79 22.36
N SER A 284 -16.92 11.96 22.58
CA SER A 284 -17.13 12.94 21.51
C SER A 284 -15.85 13.73 21.26
N ILE A 285 -15.42 13.77 19.99
CA ILE A 285 -14.37 14.67 19.50
C ILE A 285 -14.94 15.42 18.29
N ASP A 286 -14.90 16.74 18.31
CA ASP A 286 -15.41 17.62 17.25
C ASP A 286 -16.87 17.30 16.83
N GLY A 287 -17.70 16.89 17.82
CA GLY A 287 -19.10 16.58 17.61
C GLY A 287 -19.39 15.21 16.99
N TYR A 288 -18.41 14.31 16.95
CA TYR A 288 -18.55 12.95 16.43
C TYR A 288 -18.02 11.88 17.39
N LEU A 289 -18.60 10.70 17.32
CA LEU A 289 -18.20 9.59 18.17
C LEU A 289 -16.82 9.05 17.78
N HIS A 290 -15.91 8.99 18.74
CA HIS A 290 -14.58 8.40 18.64
C HIS A 290 -14.39 7.31 19.68
N ALA A 291 -13.56 6.33 19.37
CA ALA A 291 -13.15 5.27 20.30
C ALA A 291 -11.63 5.12 20.32
N LEU A 292 -11.10 4.58 21.43
CA LEU A 292 -9.67 4.38 21.64
C LEU A 292 -9.21 3.10 20.93
N GLU A 293 -8.49 3.24 19.84
CA GLU A 293 -8.01 2.14 18.98
C GLU A 293 -6.71 1.55 19.51
N GLY A 294 -6.59 0.24 19.40
CA GLY A 294 -5.36 -0.50 19.62
C GLY A 294 -5.13 -0.98 21.05
N PRO A 295 -3.94 -1.57 21.33
CA PRO A 295 -2.83 -1.74 20.38
C PRO A 295 -3.06 -2.82 19.33
N PHE A 296 -2.32 -2.76 18.20
CA PHE A 296 -2.25 -3.78 17.16
C PHE A 296 -0.82 -3.95 16.66
N GLY A 297 -0.45 -5.16 16.28
CA GLY A 297 0.79 -5.41 15.54
C GLY A 297 0.79 -4.67 14.20
N ASP A 298 1.90 -4.00 13.87
CA ASP A 298 2.01 -3.17 12.66
C ASP A 298 3.28 -3.51 11.86
N HIS A 299 3.37 -2.98 10.63
CA HIS A 299 4.41 -3.29 9.64
C HIS A 299 5.86 -2.98 10.07
N THR A 300 6.04 -2.36 11.23
CA THR A 300 7.36 -2.19 11.86
C THR A 300 7.80 -3.39 12.69
N GLY A 301 6.90 -4.34 12.94
CA GLY A 301 7.10 -5.46 13.85
C GLY A 301 6.89 -5.12 15.32
N TYR A 302 6.29 -3.97 15.60
CA TYR A 302 5.94 -3.52 16.95
C TYR A 302 4.44 -3.23 17.03
N TYR A 303 3.88 -3.25 18.26
CA TYR A 303 2.51 -2.80 18.49
C TYR A 303 2.47 -1.27 18.47
N ASN A 304 1.44 -0.70 17.83
CA ASN A 304 1.22 0.74 17.84
C ASN A 304 0.73 1.22 19.22
N GLU A 305 0.91 2.51 19.47
CA GLU A 305 0.29 3.20 20.61
C GLU A 305 -1.23 3.33 20.41
N GLN A 306 -1.97 3.44 21.52
CA GLN A 306 -3.41 3.69 21.47
C GLN A 306 -3.69 5.13 21.04
N GLU A 307 -4.69 5.30 20.17
CA GLU A 307 -5.09 6.61 19.66
C GLU A 307 -6.60 6.68 19.40
N TRP A 308 -7.16 7.89 19.45
CA TRP A 308 -8.59 8.13 19.25
C TRP A 308 -8.92 8.29 17.77
N PHE A 309 -9.83 7.44 17.26
CA PHE A 309 -10.32 7.51 15.89
C PHE A 309 -11.84 7.45 15.82
N PRO A 310 -12.46 7.95 14.72
CA PRO A 310 -13.91 7.92 14.53
C PRO A 310 -14.47 6.50 14.57
N VAL A 311 -15.66 6.36 15.15
CA VAL A 311 -16.44 5.13 15.13
C VAL A 311 -17.23 5.05 13.83
N PHE A 312 -17.13 3.94 13.12
CA PHE A 312 -17.98 3.59 12.00
C PHE A 312 -19.11 2.68 12.48
N ARG A 313 -20.34 3.14 12.38
CA ARG A 313 -21.56 2.37 12.65
C ARG A 313 -22.07 1.79 11.34
N ILE A 314 -22.27 0.48 11.32
CA ILE A 314 -22.72 -0.28 10.16
C ILE A 314 -24.22 -0.47 10.28
N ASP A 315 -24.95 0.02 9.29
CA ASP A 315 -26.42 -0.04 9.22
C ASP A 315 -26.88 -1.20 8.33
N ARG A 316 -26.01 -1.61 7.37
CA ARG A 316 -26.29 -2.69 6.42
C ARG A 316 -25.01 -3.42 6.01
N ILE A 317 -25.14 -4.72 5.82
CA ILE A 317 -24.14 -5.57 5.16
C ILE A 317 -24.77 -6.16 3.92
N THR A 318 -24.13 -6.03 2.75
CA THR A 318 -24.50 -6.78 1.56
C THR A 318 -23.35 -7.69 1.14
N HIS A 319 -23.63 -8.85 0.56
CA HIS A 319 -22.60 -9.80 0.18
C HIS A 319 -23.06 -10.74 -0.93
N ARG A 320 -22.11 -11.46 -1.53
CA ARG A 320 -22.40 -12.55 -2.45
C ARG A 320 -23.07 -13.71 -1.73
N SER A 321 -23.77 -14.56 -2.46
CA SER A 321 -24.38 -15.76 -1.90
C SER A 321 -23.36 -16.68 -1.22
N ASP A 322 -22.18 -16.84 -1.86
CA ASP A 322 -21.07 -17.61 -1.32
C ASP A 322 -19.83 -16.70 -1.17
N PRO A 323 -19.79 -15.83 -0.13
CA PRO A 323 -18.74 -14.84 0.02
C PRO A 323 -17.44 -15.47 0.50
N ILE A 324 -16.31 -14.89 0.08
CA ILE A 324 -14.97 -15.21 0.58
C ILE A 324 -14.49 -14.04 1.44
N TYR A 325 -14.11 -14.28 2.66
CA TYR A 325 -13.50 -13.25 3.50
C TYR A 325 -12.01 -13.12 3.18
N HIS A 326 -11.63 -12.01 2.55
CA HIS A 326 -10.24 -11.71 2.24
C HIS A 326 -9.57 -11.01 3.42
N SER A 327 -8.48 -11.59 3.92
CA SER A 327 -7.75 -11.10 5.08
C SER A 327 -6.25 -11.10 4.87
N THR A 328 -5.55 -10.29 5.64
CA THR A 328 -4.09 -10.24 5.75
C THR A 328 -3.68 -9.94 7.19
N TYR A 329 -2.39 -9.83 7.42
CA TYR A 329 -1.80 -9.35 8.66
C TYR A 329 -0.68 -8.37 8.36
N THR A 330 -0.32 -7.55 9.33
CA THR A 330 0.89 -6.72 9.34
C THR A 330 1.80 -7.15 10.47
N GLY A 331 3.11 -7.09 10.26
CA GLY A 331 4.08 -7.52 11.27
C GLY A 331 5.51 -7.20 10.86
N LYS A 332 6.47 -7.83 11.52
CA LYS A 332 7.88 -7.71 11.13
C LYS A 332 8.06 -8.23 9.69
N PRO A 333 8.60 -7.42 8.77
CA PRO A 333 8.78 -7.83 7.37
C PRO A 333 9.59 -9.14 7.22
N PRO A 334 9.32 -9.91 6.15
CA PRO A 334 8.30 -9.66 5.13
C PRO A 334 6.87 -9.94 5.62
N ASP A 335 5.94 -9.08 5.23
CA ASP A 335 4.50 -9.26 5.32
C ASP A 335 3.87 -8.93 3.96
N GLU A 336 2.57 -9.18 3.75
CA GLU A 336 1.93 -8.87 2.47
C GLU A 336 2.05 -7.38 2.08
N PRO A 337 1.86 -6.40 2.98
CA PRO A 337 2.11 -5.00 2.69
C PRO A 337 3.52 -4.70 2.19
N ALA A 338 4.55 -5.34 2.75
CA ALA A 338 5.93 -5.17 2.28
C ALA A 338 6.13 -5.75 0.88
N VAL A 339 5.54 -6.92 0.59
CA VAL A 339 5.55 -7.52 -0.76
C VAL A 339 4.84 -6.61 -1.78
N LEU A 340 3.69 -6.04 -1.41
CA LEU A 340 3.01 -5.03 -2.22
C LEU A 340 3.91 -3.82 -2.49
N GLY A 341 4.60 -3.33 -1.45
CA GLY A 341 5.55 -2.22 -1.56
C GLY A 341 6.65 -2.52 -2.58
N MET A 342 7.24 -3.72 -2.56
CA MET A 342 8.25 -4.15 -3.53
C MET A 342 7.72 -4.15 -4.97
N ALA A 343 6.54 -4.73 -5.20
CA ALA A 343 5.96 -4.80 -6.52
C ALA A 343 5.56 -3.40 -7.05
N LEU A 344 4.90 -2.61 -6.22
CA LEU A 344 4.49 -1.24 -6.57
C LEU A 344 5.69 -0.30 -6.75
N ASN A 345 6.84 -0.59 -6.12
CA ASN A 345 8.07 0.13 -6.38
C ASN A 345 8.40 0.17 -7.87
N GLU A 346 8.21 -0.92 -8.60
CA GLU A 346 8.49 -0.98 -10.04
C GLU A 346 7.62 0.00 -10.85
N VAL A 347 6.40 0.30 -10.40
CA VAL A 347 5.54 1.33 -11.02
C VAL A 347 6.15 2.72 -10.84
N PHE A 348 6.84 2.97 -9.72
CA PHE A 348 7.42 4.30 -9.44
C PHE A 348 8.76 4.53 -10.11
N VAL A 349 9.52 3.48 -10.48
CA VAL A 349 10.85 3.63 -11.09
C VAL A 349 10.82 4.53 -12.33
N PRO A 350 9.94 4.35 -13.34
CA PRO A 350 9.88 5.23 -14.51
C PRO A 350 9.51 6.68 -14.18
N ILE A 351 8.65 6.88 -13.16
CA ILE A 351 8.25 8.22 -12.71
C ILE A 351 9.45 8.94 -12.08
N LEU A 352 10.25 8.21 -11.28
CA LEU A 352 11.47 8.74 -10.67
C LEU A 352 12.53 9.04 -11.75
N GLN A 353 12.72 8.13 -12.71
CA GLN A 353 13.66 8.31 -13.82
C GLN A 353 13.30 9.49 -14.72
N ARG A 354 12.02 9.84 -14.83
CA ARG A 354 11.59 11.04 -15.55
C ARG A 354 12.05 12.31 -14.86
N GLN A 355 11.96 12.35 -13.53
CA GLN A 355 12.39 13.49 -12.73
C GLN A 355 13.90 13.53 -12.48
N PHE A 356 14.50 12.37 -12.34
CA PHE A 356 15.92 12.15 -12.05
C PHE A 356 16.51 11.17 -13.08
N PRO A 357 16.86 11.64 -14.30
CA PRO A 357 17.31 10.77 -15.39
C PRO A 357 18.59 9.99 -15.07
N GLU A 358 19.35 10.45 -14.10
CA GLU A 358 20.54 9.78 -13.58
C GLU A 358 20.24 8.46 -12.86
N ILE A 359 19.03 8.25 -12.35
CA ILE A 359 18.65 7.00 -11.67
C ILE A 359 18.70 5.85 -12.68
N ALA A 360 19.58 4.89 -12.44
CA ALA A 360 19.64 3.65 -13.20
C ALA A 360 18.58 2.66 -12.69
N ASP A 361 18.47 2.52 -11.36
CA ASP A 361 17.43 1.71 -10.71
C ASP A 361 17.15 2.22 -9.28
N PHE A 362 15.98 1.85 -8.75
CA PHE A 362 15.50 2.27 -7.44
C PHE A 362 14.83 1.08 -6.74
N TYR A 363 15.13 0.88 -5.48
CA TYR A 363 14.64 -0.26 -4.71
C TYR A 363 14.25 0.13 -3.28
N LEU A 364 13.07 -0.29 -2.88
CA LEU A 364 12.58 -0.24 -1.49
C LEU A 364 12.59 -1.67 -0.94
N PRO A 365 13.61 -2.06 -0.18
CA PRO A 365 13.68 -3.42 0.36
C PRO A 365 12.60 -3.65 1.41
N PRO A 366 12.02 -4.86 1.50
CA PRO A 366 11.00 -5.17 2.50
C PRO A 366 11.50 -4.96 3.93
N GLU A 367 12.78 -5.21 4.20
CA GLU A 367 13.43 -4.97 5.49
C GLU A 367 13.40 -3.48 5.91
N GLY A 368 13.22 -2.59 4.96
CA GLY A 368 13.06 -1.16 5.17
C GLY A 368 11.65 -0.76 5.63
N CYS A 369 10.79 -1.69 6.00
CA CYS A 369 9.43 -1.46 6.49
C CYS A 369 8.67 -0.46 5.57
N SER A 370 8.40 -0.88 4.34
CA SER A 370 7.82 -0.11 3.24
C SER A 370 8.83 0.87 2.62
N TYR A 371 8.79 2.17 2.90
CA TYR A 371 9.62 3.21 2.25
C TYR A 371 10.64 3.87 3.19
N ARG A 372 10.91 3.30 4.37
CA ARG A 372 11.87 3.90 5.31
C ARG A 372 13.33 3.75 4.91
N LEU A 373 13.64 2.77 4.08
CA LEU A 373 14.95 2.59 3.46
C LEU A 373 14.79 2.56 1.94
N ALA A 374 15.57 3.37 1.23
CA ALA A 374 15.70 3.35 -0.22
C ALA A 374 17.14 3.08 -0.61
N VAL A 375 17.35 2.16 -1.56
CA VAL A 375 18.65 1.90 -2.19
C VAL A 375 18.56 2.27 -3.67
N ILE A 376 19.51 3.08 -4.16
CA ILE A 376 19.41 3.73 -5.45
C ILE A 376 20.73 3.57 -6.18
N SER A 377 20.67 3.08 -7.41
CA SER A 377 21.84 3.10 -8.31
C SER A 377 21.73 4.25 -9.31
N ILE A 378 22.82 4.97 -9.52
CA ILE A 378 22.87 6.12 -10.41
C ILE A 378 23.99 6.03 -11.44
N ARG A 379 23.79 6.69 -12.56
CA ARG A 379 24.84 7.10 -13.48
C ARG A 379 25.38 8.45 -12.99
N LYS A 380 26.40 8.39 -12.14
CA LYS A 380 27.00 9.61 -11.56
C LYS A 380 27.59 10.50 -12.65
N GLY A 381 27.26 11.78 -12.64
CA GLY A 381 27.67 12.74 -13.67
C GLY A 381 28.62 13.83 -13.17
N TYR A 382 28.72 14.05 -11.85
CA TYR A 382 29.59 15.11 -11.27
C TYR A 382 29.78 14.86 -9.76
N ALA A 383 30.72 15.57 -9.15
CA ALA A 383 31.00 15.53 -7.73
C ALA A 383 29.77 16.06 -6.92
N GLY A 384 29.39 15.37 -5.84
CA GLY A 384 28.23 15.74 -5.03
C GLY A 384 26.87 15.32 -5.59
N HIS A 385 26.83 14.59 -6.70
CA HIS A 385 25.57 14.18 -7.35
C HIS A 385 24.67 13.31 -6.44
N ALA A 386 25.26 12.40 -5.67
CA ALA A 386 24.52 11.56 -4.70
C ALA A 386 23.77 12.40 -3.66
N LYS A 387 24.41 13.46 -3.13
CA LYS A 387 23.77 14.35 -2.13
C LYS A 387 22.58 15.11 -2.73
N ARG A 388 22.71 15.63 -3.96
CA ARG A 388 21.60 16.27 -4.67
C ARG A 388 20.40 15.33 -4.78
N LEU A 389 20.66 14.07 -5.14
CA LEU A 389 19.61 13.09 -5.29
C LEU A 389 18.92 12.76 -3.95
N MET A 390 19.67 12.62 -2.85
CA MET A 390 19.11 12.41 -1.52
C MET A 390 18.09 13.51 -1.14
N PHE A 391 18.47 14.78 -1.30
CA PHE A 391 17.57 15.91 -1.04
C PHE A 391 16.37 15.94 -2.00
N GLY A 392 16.59 15.63 -3.27
CA GLY A 392 15.54 15.54 -4.26
C GLY A 392 14.49 14.49 -3.90
N LEU A 393 14.90 13.29 -3.51
CA LEU A 393 14.01 12.18 -3.18
C LEU A 393 13.22 12.46 -1.89
N TRP A 394 13.84 12.96 -0.83
CA TRP A 394 13.15 13.29 0.42
C TRP A 394 12.02 14.30 0.24
N SER A 395 12.03 15.10 -0.83
CA SER A 395 11.02 16.12 -1.12
C SER A 395 10.09 15.81 -2.30
N PHE A 396 10.38 14.78 -3.11
CA PHE A 396 9.71 14.59 -4.41
C PHE A 396 8.30 14.03 -4.31
N LEU A 397 8.11 12.93 -3.62
CA LEU A 397 6.80 12.30 -3.44
C LEU A 397 6.44 12.26 -1.96
N ARG A 398 5.13 12.39 -1.67
CA ARG A 398 4.63 12.43 -0.29
C ARG A 398 5.11 11.26 0.56
N GLN A 399 5.15 10.05 0.02
CA GLN A 399 5.63 8.87 0.76
C GLN A 399 7.12 8.92 1.09
N PHE A 400 7.96 9.55 0.26
CA PHE A 400 9.40 9.63 0.49
C PHE A 400 9.79 10.66 1.56
N MET A 401 8.87 11.52 1.98
CA MET A 401 9.14 12.34 3.17
C MET A 401 9.33 11.47 4.43
N TYR A 402 8.84 10.23 4.43
CA TYR A 402 9.01 9.26 5.51
C TYR A 402 10.24 8.36 5.33
N THR A 403 10.96 8.45 4.21
CA THR A 403 12.22 7.71 4.01
C THR A 403 13.26 8.18 5.00
N LYS A 404 13.71 7.27 5.84
CA LYS A 404 14.69 7.54 6.91
C LYS A 404 16.11 7.38 6.42
N PHE A 405 16.35 6.30 5.67
CA PHE A 405 17.68 5.95 5.15
C PHE A 405 17.68 5.94 3.63
N ILE A 406 18.70 6.55 3.02
CA ILE A 406 18.96 6.48 1.58
C ILE A 406 20.40 6.01 1.38
N VAL A 407 20.60 4.95 0.59
CA VAL A 407 21.91 4.51 0.13
C VAL A 407 21.98 4.76 -1.39
N VAL A 408 22.95 5.54 -1.82
CA VAL A 408 23.19 5.83 -3.25
C VAL A 408 24.45 5.10 -3.69
N THR A 409 24.34 4.30 -4.75
CA THR A 409 25.45 3.53 -5.34
C THR A 409 25.64 3.88 -6.81
N ASP A 410 26.75 3.46 -7.41
CA ASP A 410 26.92 3.47 -8.86
C ASP A 410 26.10 2.37 -9.54
N SER A 411 25.93 2.47 -10.86
CA SER A 411 25.10 1.54 -11.66
C SER A 411 25.70 0.14 -11.83
N ASP A 412 26.92 -0.09 -11.39
CA ASP A 412 27.58 -1.41 -11.35
C ASP A 412 27.18 -2.26 -10.13
N VAL A 413 26.45 -1.69 -9.17
CA VAL A 413 25.98 -2.37 -7.96
C VAL A 413 24.55 -2.88 -8.18
N ASP A 414 24.33 -4.18 -7.95
CA ASP A 414 22.98 -4.72 -7.90
C ASP A 414 22.31 -4.33 -6.57
N ILE A 415 21.45 -3.32 -6.62
CA ILE A 415 20.78 -2.77 -5.42
C ILE A 415 19.75 -3.71 -4.80
N ARG A 416 19.39 -4.81 -5.46
CA ARG A 416 18.53 -5.87 -4.90
C ARG A 416 19.33 -6.96 -4.22
N ASN A 417 20.64 -6.97 -4.40
CA ASN A 417 21.56 -7.88 -3.74
C ASN A 417 22.24 -7.20 -2.54
N TRP A 418 21.80 -7.49 -1.34
CA TRP A 418 22.36 -6.90 -0.12
C TRP A 418 23.87 -7.13 0.04
N LYS A 419 24.42 -8.22 -0.50
CA LYS A 419 25.87 -8.46 -0.48
C LYS A 419 26.63 -7.39 -1.28
N ASP A 420 26.09 -7.01 -2.45
CA ASP A 420 26.66 -5.95 -3.29
C ASP A 420 26.48 -4.57 -2.63
N VAL A 421 25.31 -4.30 -2.06
CA VAL A 421 25.04 -3.03 -1.39
C VAL A 421 25.96 -2.85 -0.18
N VAL A 422 26.10 -3.89 0.66
CA VAL A 422 27.02 -3.84 1.81
C VAL A 422 28.46 -3.70 1.36
N TRP A 423 28.87 -4.40 0.29
CA TRP A 423 30.19 -4.23 -0.30
C TRP A 423 30.44 -2.78 -0.76
N ALA A 424 29.48 -2.16 -1.46
CA ALA A 424 29.59 -0.77 -1.89
C ALA A 424 29.70 0.20 -0.70
N ILE A 425 28.88 0.02 0.34
CA ILE A 425 28.94 0.83 1.56
C ILE A 425 30.33 0.71 2.21
N THR A 426 30.84 -0.51 2.36
CA THR A 426 32.11 -0.75 3.10
C THR A 426 33.36 -0.35 2.32
N THR A 427 33.30 -0.31 0.99
CA THR A 427 34.47 -0.02 0.14
C THR A 427 34.48 1.37 -0.47
N ARG A 428 33.33 2.04 -0.57
CA ARG A 428 33.18 3.32 -1.27
C ARG A 428 32.75 4.48 -0.36
N CYS A 429 32.20 4.19 0.83
CA CYS A 429 31.69 5.21 1.75
C CYS A 429 32.67 5.42 2.92
N ASP A 430 33.17 6.64 3.07
CA ASP A 430 33.80 7.11 4.32
C ASP A 430 32.71 7.68 5.23
N PRO A 431 32.54 7.16 6.46
CA PRO A 431 31.41 7.55 7.32
C PRO A 431 31.32 9.05 7.62
N VAL A 432 32.43 9.77 7.68
CA VAL A 432 32.44 11.21 7.98
C VAL A 432 32.18 12.04 6.72
N ARG A 433 32.85 11.74 5.61
CA ARG A 433 32.75 12.49 4.35
C ARG A 433 31.40 12.24 3.64
N ASP A 434 30.93 10.99 3.64
CA ASP A 434 29.91 10.51 2.72
C ASP A 434 28.53 10.34 3.37
N THR A 435 28.43 10.61 4.68
CA THR A 435 27.14 10.63 5.38
C THR A 435 26.51 12.02 5.32
N THR A 436 25.24 12.06 5.00
CA THR A 436 24.39 13.26 5.10
C THR A 436 23.37 13.04 6.20
N LEU A 437 23.42 13.82 7.25
CA LEU A 437 22.46 13.80 8.35
C LEU A 437 21.55 15.02 8.26
N VAL A 438 20.25 14.81 8.41
CA VAL A 438 19.24 15.88 8.48
C VAL A 438 18.41 15.62 9.72
N ASP A 439 18.34 16.59 10.60
CA ASP A 439 17.59 16.52 11.86
C ASP A 439 16.22 17.22 11.72
N HIS A 440 15.30 16.93 12.65
CA HIS A 440 14.01 17.61 12.79
C HIS A 440 13.16 17.60 11.52
N THR A 441 13.02 16.43 10.89
CA THR A 441 12.22 16.25 9.67
C THR A 441 11.01 15.34 9.92
N PRO A 442 9.98 15.41 9.08
CA PRO A 442 8.87 14.48 9.14
C PRO A 442 9.34 13.03 9.00
N ILE A 443 8.89 12.17 9.90
CA ILE A 443 9.13 10.74 9.91
C ILE A 443 7.81 10.01 10.17
N ASP A 444 7.76 8.72 9.88
CA ASP A 444 6.59 7.91 10.21
C ASP A 444 6.36 7.86 11.73
N TYR A 445 5.13 8.13 12.16
CA TYR A 445 4.73 8.11 13.58
C TYR A 445 4.89 6.71 14.23
N LEU A 446 4.95 5.63 13.43
CA LEU A 446 5.26 4.26 13.90
C LEU A 446 6.77 4.01 14.04
N ASP A 447 7.61 5.00 13.85
CA ASP A 447 9.04 4.88 14.09
C ASP A 447 9.38 5.14 15.56
N PHE A 448 9.34 4.10 16.38
CA PHE A 448 9.69 4.19 17.80
C PHE A 448 11.17 4.53 18.08
N ALA A 449 12.04 4.48 17.06
CA ALA A 449 13.43 4.94 17.17
C ALA A 449 13.57 6.45 17.00
N SER A 450 12.51 7.16 16.60
CA SER A 450 12.52 8.62 16.53
C SER A 450 12.38 9.24 17.92
N PRO A 451 12.99 10.43 18.16
CA PRO A 451 12.92 11.09 19.47
C PRO A 451 11.52 11.61 19.81
N ALA A 452 10.67 11.82 18.79
CA ALA A 452 9.28 12.25 18.94
C ALA A 452 8.41 11.63 17.84
N SER A 453 7.14 11.38 18.15
CA SER A 453 6.20 10.84 17.16
C SER A 453 6.06 11.78 15.96
N GLY A 454 6.29 11.25 14.77
CA GLY A 454 6.20 11.99 13.52
C GLY A 454 7.36 12.94 13.21
N LEU A 455 8.36 13.06 14.08
CA LEU A 455 9.51 13.96 13.92
C LEU A 455 10.81 13.26 14.29
N GLY A 456 11.77 13.21 13.35
CA GLY A 456 13.03 12.49 13.56
C GLY A 456 14.11 12.89 12.57
N GLY A 457 15.19 12.10 12.56
CA GLY A 457 16.34 12.31 11.71
C GLY A 457 16.28 11.49 10.41
N LYS A 458 17.09 11.92 9.44
CA LYS A 458 17.33 11.21 8.18
C LYS A 458 18.83 11.02 7.98
N MET A 459 19.22 9.92 7.33
CA MET A 459 20.59 9.63 6.97
C MET A 459 20.67 9.19 5.50
N GLY A 460 21.56 9.85 4.76
CA GLY A 460 21.95 9.43 3.41
C GLY A 460 23.40 8.96 3.38
N LEU A 461 23.69 7.85 2.73
CA LEU A 461 25.01 7.30 2.49
C LEU A 461 25.39 7.39 1.01
N ASP A 462 26.46 8.11 0.71
CA ASP A 462 27.04 8.14 -0.64
C ASP A 462 28.06 7.00 -0.80
N ALA A 463 27.58 5.85 -1.26
CA ALA A 463 28.37 4.68 -1.58
C ALA A 463 28.72 4.60 -3.09
N THR A 464 28.85 5.76 -3.76
CA THR A 464 29.36 5.86 -5.13
C THR A 464 30.88 5.95 -5.15
N SER A 465 31.52 5.63 -6.29
CA SER A 465 32.92 5.90 -6.56
C SER A 465 33.21 7.40 -6.47
N LYS A 466 34.35 7.78 -5.89
CA LYS A 466 34.66 9.21 -5.68
C LYS A 466 35.39 9.83 -6.88
N TRP A 467 34.90 10.99 -7.25
CA TRP A 467 35.44 11.80 -8.34
C TRP A 467 36.47 12.80 -7.82
N PRO A 468 37.31 13.38 -8.71
CA PRO A 468 38.18 14.50 -8.36
C PRO A 468 37.37 15.63 -7.67
N GLY A 469 37.86 16.11 -6.55
CA GLY A 469 37.17 17.10 -5.70
C GLY A 469 36.32 16.49 -4.56
N GLU A 470 36.01 15.21 -4.62
CA GLU A 470 35.34 14.49 -3.49
C GLU A 470 36.33 13.82 -2.53
N THR A 471 37.54 13.53 -3.04
CA THR A 471 38.66 12.98 -2.30
C THR A 471 39.97 13.48 -2.86
N SER A 472 40.99 13.61 -2.03
CA SER A 472 42.38 13.91 -2.46
C SER A 472 43.16 12.65 -2.86
N ARG A 473 42.60 11.47 -2.56
CA ARG A 473 43.23 10.19 -2.89
C ARG A 473 42.83 9.73 -4.29
N ALA A 474 43.77 9.14 -5.06
CA ALA A 474 43.43 8.45 -6.29
C ALA A 474 42.44 7.29 -6.01
N TRP A 475 41.37 7.25 -6.78
CA TRP A 475 40.34 6.22 -6.61
C TRP A 475 40.84 4.86 -7.10
N GLY A 476 40.46 3.79 -6.39
CA GLY A 476 40.88 2.43 -6.73
C GLY A 476 40.28 1.96 -8.06
N ARG A 477 41.03 1.15 -8.80
CA ARG A 477 40.55 0.50 -10.01
C ARG A 477 39.80 -0.79 -9.66
N PRO A 478 38.55 -1.01 -10.14
CA PRO A 478 37.81 -2.26 -9.94
C PRO A 478 38.58 -3.45 -10.50
N ILE A 479 38.47 -4.62 -9.84
CA ILE A 479 38.97 -5.90 -10.36
C ILE A 479 37.83 -6.52 -11.14
N GLU A 480 38.04 -6.75 -12.41
CA GLU A 480 37.04 -7.32 -13.31
C GLU A 480 37.65 -8.49 -14.07
N HIS A 481 36.85 -9.52 -14.34
CA HIS A 481 37.25 -10.59 -15.24
C HIS A 481 37.23 -10.11 -16.68
N ASP A 482 38.12 -10.64 -17.49
CA ASP A 482 37.99 -10.56 -18.94
C ASP A 482 36.64 -11.20 -19.35
N ALA A 483 35.81 -10.44 -20.09
CA ALA A 483 34.46 -10.84 -20.42
C ALA A 483 34.37 -12.19 -21.16
N SER A 484 35.29 -12.41 -22.13
CA SER A 484 35.32 -13.64 -22.93
C SER A 484 35.75 -14.84 -22.11
N THR A 485 36.71 -14.65 -21.22
CA THR A 485 37.20 -15.68 -20.29
C THR A 485 36.09 -16.03 -19.28
N HIS A 486 35.43 -15.02 -18.72
CA HIS A 486 34.36 -15.23 -17.75
C HIS A 486 33.18 -16.02 -18.38
N GLN A 487 32.73 -15.61 -19.58
CA GLN A 487 31.64 -16.28 -20.28
C GLN A 487 31.97 -17.74 -20.59
N ARG A 488 33.20 -18.01 -21.10
CA ARG A 488 33.64 -19.37 -21.40
C ARG A 488 33.69 -20.25 -20.14
N MET A 489 34.26 -19.73 -19.05
CA MET A 489 34.39 -20.48 -17.79
C MET A 489 33.04 -20.68 -17.10
N ARG A 490 32.13 -19.73 -17.19
CA ARG A 490 30.74 -19.87 -16.71
C ARG A 490 30.02 -20.98 -17.45
N ALA A 491 30.08 -21.02 -18.77
CA ALA A 491 29.46 -22.07 -19.58
C ALA A 491 30.04 -23.46 -19.25
N LEU A 492 31.36 -23.54 -19.04
CA LEU A 492 32.01 -24.79 -18.61
C LEU A 492 31.52 -25.23 -17.23
N TYR A 493 31.48 -24.34 -16.27
CA TYR A 493 30.98 -24.62 -14.91
C TYR A 493 29.53 -25.06 -14.90
N GLU A 494 28.64 -24.36 -15.61
CA GLU A 494 27.23 -24.73 -15.75
C GLU A 494 27.06 -26.13 -16.36
N GLY A 495 27.93 -26.51 -17.34
CA GLY A 495 27.96 -27.82 -17.92
C GLY A 495 28.39 -28.91 -16.92
N LEU A 496 29.34 -28.61 -16.03
CA LEU A 496 29.80 -29.54 -14.99
C LEU A 496 28.74 -29.78 -13.88
N MET A 497 27.90 -28.77 -13.62
CA MET A 497 26.87 -28.81 -12.57
C MET A 497 25.55 -29.43 -13.03
N GLN A 498 25.36 -29.72 -14.32
CA GLN A 498 24.21 -30.48 -14.80
C GLN A 498 24.35 -31.92 -14.32
N PRO A 499 23.37 -32.52 -13.61
CA PRO A 499 23.44 -33.91 -13.25
C PRO A 499 23.55 -34.74 -14.53
N GLY A 500 24.56 -35.60 -14.59
CA GLY A 500 24.94 -36.38 -15.76
C GLY A 500 23.76 -36.99 -16.48
N ARG A 501 23.81 -36.85 -17.82
CA ARG A 501 22.96 -37.65 -18.71
C ARG A 501 23.34 -39.10 -18.63
#